data_04c8badbad5e5bb25e09da06dc53423c
#
_entry.id   04c8badbad5e5bb25e09da06dc53423c
#
_cell.length_a   1.000
_cell.length_b   1.000
_cell.length_c   1.000
_cell.angle_alpha   90.00
_cell.angle_beta   90.00
_cell.angle_gamma   90.00
#
_symmetry.space_group_name_H-M   'P 1'
#
loop_
_entity.id
_entity.type
_entity.pdbx_description
1 polymer ?
#
loop_
_entity_poly.entity_id
_entity_poly.type
_entity_poly.pdbx_seq_one_letter_code
_entity_poly.pdbx_strand_id
1 'polypeptide(L)'
;MKKLALLLVLLPTTVLAQATYPGGNPPPPPDATEIWSPVPVKIAPAAMIGQPPSDAIVLFNGKDLSNWESVNGGAAEWGVENGEMVDRPKAGHIETKQKFGDCQLHIEWMIPVLPPERKGQDRGNSGVFLQGLYEVQVLDTYDNPTYVNGMAGAIYKQSVPLVNAQKPAPAWQSYDIVYYAPRFYNDGTLAEPARITVFLNGILIQNNFAIKGPTDYRMLPAYKAHGDGPIMLQAHNNAVHYRNIWIRKL
;
A
#
# COMPACT_ATOMS: atom_id res chain seq x y z
N MET A 1 12.98 -5.75 -94.66
CA MET A 1 13.29 -4.82 -93.58
C MET A 1 12.41 -5.18 -92.31
N LYS A 2 12.98 -5.89 -91.34
CA LYS A 2 12.27 -6.27 -90.08
C LYS A 2 12.52 -5.20 -89.05
N LYS A 3 11.45 -4.58 -88.60
CA LYS A 3 11.53 -3.56 -87.46
C LYS A 3 11.57 -4.33 -86.13
N LEU A 4 12.67 -4.17 -85.43
CA LEU A 4 12.85 -4.67 -84.07
C LEU A 4 12.17 -3.68 -83.12
N ALA A 5 11.12 -4.12 -82.43
CA ALA A 5 10.49 -3.31 -81.34
C ALA A 5 11.19 -3.63 -80.07
N LEU A 6 11.82 -2.59 -79.47
CA LEU A 6 12.46 -2.63 -78.15
C LEU A 6 11.38 -2.46 -77.10
N LEU A 7 11.09 -3.53 -76.35
CA LEU A 7 10.15 -3.47 -75.19
C LEU A 7 10.90 -3.00 -73.96
N LEU A 8 10.65 -1.74 -73.52
CA LEU A 8 11.20 -1.19 -72.30
C LEU A 8 10.37 -1.71 -71.12
N VAL A 9 10.94 -2.64 -70.31
CA VAL A 9 10.31 -3.12 -69.10
C VAL A 9 10.67 -2.14 -67.98
N LEU A 10 9.72 -1.32 -67.58
CA LEU A 10 9.82 -0.49 -66.37
C LEU A 10 9.57 -1.38 -65.12
N LEU A 11 10.64 -1.70 -64.38
CA LEU A 11 10.53 -2.31 -63.06
C LEU A 11 10.05 -1.24 -62.06
N PRO A 12 8.99 -1.52 -61.27
CA PRO A 12 8.59 -0.59 -60.22
C PRO A 12 9.66 -0.57 -59.11
N THR A 13 10.33 0.53 -58.96
CA THR A 13 11.14 0.81 -57.76
C THR A 13 10.20 1.04 -56.56
N THR A 14 10.02 0.02 -55.72
CA THR A 14 9.39 0.19 -54.40
C THR A 14 10.34 1.02 -53.55
N VAL A 15 10.03 2.30 -53.40
CA VAL A 15 10.64 3.12 -52.39
C VAL A 15 10.06 2.67 -51.02
N LEU A 16 10.81 1.88 -50.29
CA LEU A 16 10.53 1.64 -48.86
C LEU A 16 10.70 2.96 -48.13
N ALA A 17 9.60 3.59 -47.74
CA ALA A 17 9.61 4.72 -46.86
C ALA A 17 10.23 4.26 -45.54
N GLN A 18 11.48 4.61 -45.27
CA GLN A 18 12.11 4.45 -43.97
C GLN A 18 11.40 5.40 -43.00
N ALA A 19 10.82 4.84 -41.92
CA ALA A 19 10.32 5.65 -40.82
C ALA A 19 11.48 6.47 -40.26
N THR A 20 11.39 7.78 -40.42
CA THR A 20 12.40 8.69 -39.85
C THR A 20 12.05 8.96 -38.40
N TYR A 21 12.99 8.69 -37.51
CA TYR A 21 12.94 9.15 -36.12
C TYR A 21 12.96 10.68 -36.08
N PRO A 22 12.32 11.32 -35.09
CA PRO A 22 12.45 12.76 -34.89
C PRO A 22 13.93 13.10 -34.69
N GLY A 23 14.55 13.76 -35.71
CA GLY A 23 15.98 14.06 -35.70
C GLY A 23 16.74 13.56 -36.95
N GLY A 24 16.07 12.82 -37.88
CA GLY A 24 16.64 12.46 -39.21
C GLY A 24 17.67 11.32 -39.22
N ASN A 25 18.00 10.71 -38.07
CA ASN A 25 18.88 9.54 -37.99
C ASN A 25 18.07 8.24 -38.08
N PRO A 26 18.63 7.13 -38.62
CA PRO A 26 17.99 5.83 -38.55
C PRO A 26 17.76 5.45 -37.07
N PRO A 27 16.69 4.66 -36.78
CA PRO A 27 16.45 4.21 -35.40
C PRO A 27 17.68 3.41 -34.91
N PRO A 28 18.02 3.54 -33.61
CA PRO A 28 19.08 2.69 -33.03
C PRO A 28 18.72 1.21 -33.21
N PRO A 29 19.72 0.32 -33.22
CA PRO A 29 19.48 -1.11 -33.30
C PRO A 29 18.63 -1.57 -32.09
N PRO A 30 17.79 -2.64 -32.22
CA PRO A 30 16.87 -3.08 -31.16
C PRO A 30 17.53 -3.34 -29.79
N ASP A 31 18.76 -3.83 -29.79
CA ASP A 31 19.55 -4.14 -28.59
C ASP A 31 20.09 -2.89 -27.86
N ALA A 32 20.07 -1.73 -28.50
CA ALA A 32 20.55 -0.48 -27.87
C ALA A 32 19.77 -0.05 -26.61
N THR A 33 18.55 -0.58 -26.42
CA THR A 33 17.69 -0.32 -25.26
C THR A 33 17.53 -1.51 -24.34
N GLU A 34 18.22 -2.62 -24.62
CA GLU A 34 18.17 -3.83 -23.78
C GLU A 34 18.99 -3.64 -22.51
N ILE A 35 18.37 -3.97 -21.37
CA ILE A 35 19.02 -3.94 -20.05
C ILE A 35 19.09 -5.37 -19.51
N TRP A 36 20.30 -5.91 -19.38
CA TRP A 36 20.54 -7.28 -18.95
C TRP A 36 20.88 -7.43 -17.47
N SER A 37 21.11 -6.32 -16.76
CA SER A 37 21.48 -6.30 -15.34
C SER A 37 20.91 -5.06 -14.65
N PRO A 38 20.49 -5.17 -13.37
CA PRO A 38 20.48 -6.40 -12.56
C PRO A 38 19.35 -7.36 -12.95
N VAL A 39 19.61 -8.67 -12.86
CA VAL A 39 18.58 -9.69 -13.05
C VAL A 39 17.68 -9.73 -11.82
N PRO A 40 16.33 -9.64 -11.96
CA PRO A 40 15.43 -9.72 -10.82
C PRO A 40 15.57 -11.03 -10.04
N VAL A 41 15.58 -10.93 -8.71
CA VAL A 41 15.63 -12.10 -7.82
C VAL A 41 14.35 -12.92 -7.96
N LYS A 42 14.51 -14.24 -8.07
CA LYS A 42 13.36 -15.15 -8.11
C LYS A 42 12.83 -15.37 -6.69
N ILE A 43 11.55 -15.07 -6.48
CA ILE A 43 10.81 -15.39 -5.26
C ILE A 43 9.67 -16.35 -5.59
N ALA A 44 9.30 -17.22 -4.64
CA ALA A 44 8.11 -18.04 -4.78
C ALA A 44 6.88 -17.21 -4.40
N PRO A 45 5.88 -17.06 -5.29
CA PRO A 45 4.60 -16.44 -4.92
C PRO A 45 3.89 -17.33 -3.88
N ALA A 46 2.98 -16.74 -3.14
CA ALA A 46 2.15 -17.49 -2.20
C ALA A 46 1.27 -18.53 -2.92
N ALA A 47 1.03 -19.67 -2.26
CA ALA A 47 0.17 -20.72 -2.80
C ALA A 47 -1.31 -20.30 -2.92
N MET A 48 -1.75 -19.36 -2.08
CA MET A 48 -3.09 -18.78 -2.08
C MET A 48 -3.01 -17.26 -2.01
N ILE A 49 -3.97 -16.59 -2.65
CA ILE A 49 -4.07 -15.12 -2.62
C ILE A 49 -4.15 -14.64 -1.16
N GLY A 50 -3.43 -13.57 -0.85
CA GLY A 50 -3.37 -12.98 0.48
C GLY A 50 -2.37 -13.63 1.44
N GLN A 51 -1.85 -14.83 1.14
CA GLN A 51 -0.80 -15.45 1.96
C GLN A 51 0.58 -14.86 1.67
N PRO A 52 1.54 -14.95 2.61
CA PRO A 52 2.87 -14.38 2.44
C PRO A 52 3.67 -15.09 1.33
N PRO A 53 4.31 -14.36 0.41
CA PRO A 53 5.31 -14.90 -0.50
C PRO A 53 6.61 -15.26 0.25
N SER A 54 7.54 -15.94 -0.43
CA SER A 54 8.74 -16.52 0.22
C SER A 54 9.72 -15.50 0.82
N ASP A 55 9.65 -14.24 0.38
CA ASP A 55 10.50 -13.14 0.87
C ASP A 55 9.78 -12.21 1.87
N ALA A 56 8.55 -12.57 2.28
CA ALA A 56 7.80 -11.81 3.26
C ALA A 56 8.28 -12.08 4.69
N ILE A 57 8.27 -11.03 5.49
CA ILE A 57 8.40 -11.08 6.94
C ILE A 57 6.99 -11.20 7.52
N VAL A 58 6.69 -12.31 8.18
CA VAL A 58 5.41 -12.53 8.83
C VAL A 58 5.40 -11.78 10.16
N LEU A 59 4.55 -10.75 10.26
CA LEU A 59 4.42 -9.94 11.47
C LEU A 59 3.46 -10.56 12.48
N PHE A 60 2.41 -11.26 12.00
CA PHE A 60 1.49 -12.03 12.85
C PHE A 60 1.03 -13.28 12.12
N ASN A 61 1.24 -14.43 12.75
CA ASN A 61 0.96 -15.77 12.23
C ASN A 61 -0.20 -16.49 12.93
N GLY A 62 -0.95 -15.77 13.76
CA GLY A 62 -2.06 -16.34 14.54
C GLY A 62 -1.67 -17.00 15.86
N LYS A 63 -0.40 -16.95 16.29
CA LYS A 63 0.08 -17.67 17.48
C LYS A 63 0.34 -16.77 18.68
N ASP A 64 1.10 -15.69 18.47
CA ASP A 64 1.55 -14.81 19.55
C ASP A 64 1.89 -13.40 19.05
N LEU A 65 2.14 -12.51 19.99
CA LEU A 65 2.53 -11.11 19.75
C LEU A 65 4.05 -10.89 19.87
N SER A 66 4.88 -11.90 19.68
CA SER A 66 6.34 -11.82 19.88
C SER A 66 7.02 -10.76 19.02
N ASN A 67 6.46 -10.42 17.84
CA ASN A 67 6.94 -9.35 16.96
C ASN A 67 6.40 -7.95 17.33
N TRP A 68 5.54 -7.86 18.35
CA TRP A 68 4.84 -6.65 18.74
C TRP A 68 5.20 -6.22 20.16
N GLU A 69 5.08 -4.93 20.42
CA GLU A 69 5.24 -4.32 21.73
C GLU A 69 4.24 -3.17 21.93
N SER A 70 4.05 -2.73 23.16
CA SER A 70 3.27 -1.53 23.45
C SER A 70 4.04 -0.28 23.00
N VAL A 71 3.37 0.69 22.38
CA VAL A 71 3.99 2.00 22.05
C VAL A 71 4.53 2.75 23.28
N ASN A 72 4.07 2.38 24.46
CA ASN A 72 4.55 2.93 25.75
C ASN A 72 5.70 2.10 26.33
N GLY A 73 6.20 1.12 25.60
CA GLY A 73 7.20 0.15 26.06
C GLY A 73 6.59 -1.05 26.77
N GLY A 74 7.33 -2.16 26.77
CA GLY A 74 6.87 -3.43 27.35
C GLY A 74 6.07 -4.30 26.37
N ALA A 75 5.46 -5.37 26.88
CA ALA A 75 4.73 -6.33 26.08
C ALA A 75 3.44 -5.74 25.49
N ALA A 76 3.09 -6.14 24.29
CA ALA A 76 1.76 -5.87 23.73
C ALA A 76 0.68 -6.61 24.56
N GLU A 77 -0.38 -5.90 24.97
CA GLU A 77 -1.44 -6.44 25.84
C GLU A 77 -2.73 -6.81 25.07
N TRP A 78 -2.69 -6.81 23.74
CA TRP A 78 -3.81 -7.27 22.93
C TRP A 78 -4.05 -8.78 23.12
N GLY A 79 -5.28 -9.23 22.86
CA GLY A 79 -5.61 -10.66 22.90
C GLY A 79 -5.10 -11.40 21.68
N VAL A 80 -4.82 -12.71 21.85
CA VAL A 80 -4.71 -13.65 20.71
C VAL A 80 -5.73 -14.74 20.94
N GLU A 81 -6.74 -14.80 20.06
CA GLU A 81 -7.88 -15.69 20.18
C GLU A 81 -8.22 -16.28 18.79
N ASN A 82 -8.37 -17.60 18.71
CA ASN A 82 -8.72 -18.30 17.45
C ASN A 82 -7.82 -17.96 16.24
N GLY A 83 -6.55 -17.64 16.48
CA GLY A 83 -5.62 -17.23 15.42
C GLY A 83 -5.73 -15.76 15.02
N GLU A 84 -6.44 -14.95 15.76
CA GLU A 84 -6.70 -13.56 15.56
C GLU A 84 -6.07 -12.71 16.66
N MET A 85 -5.54 -11.56 16.31
CA MET A 85 -5.12 -10.51 17.24
C MET A 85 -6.31 -9.59 17.49
N VAL A 86 -6.63 -9.32 18.74
CA VAL A 86 -7.83 -8.56 19.13
C VAL A 86 -7.47 -7.39 20.01
N ASP A 87 -7.88 -6.17 19.60
CA ASP A 87 -7.79 -4.98 20.45
C ASP A 87 -8.64 -5.18 21.73
N ARG A 88 -8.02 -4.96 22.88
CA ARG A 88 -8.68 -5.04 24.19
C ARG A 88 -8.82 -3.65 24.81
N PRO A 89 -9.94 -3.38 25.49
CA PRO A 89 -10.11 -2.11 26.19
C PRO A 89 -8.92 -1.79 27.09
N LYS A 90 -8.37 -0.58 26.97
CA LYS A 90 -7.23 -0.06 27.74
C LYS A 90 -5.85 -0.67 27.45
N ALA A 91 -5.75 -1.62 26.51
CA ALA A 91 -4.46 -2.22 26.14
C ALA A 91 -3.49 -1.24 25.44
N GLY A 92 -4.00 -0.10 24.95
CA GLY A 92 -3.19 0.88 24.22
C GLY A 92 -2.80 0.43 22.81
N HIS A 93 -2.13 1.29 22.09
CA HIS A 93 -1.61 0.98 20.77
C HIS A 93 -0.47 -0.01 20.86
N ILE A 94 -0.32 -0.84 19.82
CA ILE A 94 0.81 -1.76 19.68
C ILE A 94 1.57 -1.47 18.39
N GLU A 95 2.87 -1.75 18.40
CA GLU A 95 3.72 -1.53 17.23
C GLU A 95 4.69 -2.69 17.02
N THR A 96 5.19 -2.83 15.80
CA THR A 96 6.21 -3.84 15.52
C THR A 96 7.54 -3.45 16.13
N LYS A 97 8.24 -4.41 16.74
CA LYS A 97 9.62 -4.23 17.23
C LYS A 97 10.59 -3.88 16.09
N GLN A 98 10.37 -4.49 14.91
CA GLN A 98 11.14 -4.18 13.71
C GLN A 98 10.59 -2.93 13.04
N LYS A 99 11.52 -2.11 12.50
CA LYS A 99 11.22 -0.88 11.77
C LYS A 99 11.33 -1.09 10.27
N PHE A 100 10.56 -0.31 9.52
CA PHE A 100 10.42 -0.41 8.08
C PHE A 100 10.42 0.99 7.44
N GLY A 101 10.98 1.06 6.23
CA GLY A 101 10.85 2.16 5.29
C GLY A 101 9.89 1.79 4.17
N ASP A 102 10.39 1.78 2.93
CA ASP A 102 9.63 1.35 1.75
C ASP A 102 9.17 -0.10 1.89
N CYS A 103 7.88 -0.35 1.65
CA CYS A 103 7.35 -1.68 1.86
C CYS A 103 6.07 -1.97 1.06
N GLN A 104 5.82 -3.27 0.90
CA GLN A 104 4.50 -3.83 0.62
C GLN A 104 3.98 -4.48 1.89
N LEU A 105 2.83 -4.05 2.38
CA LEU A 105 2.16 -4.57 3.58
C LEU A 105 0.84 -5.21 3.19
N HIS A 106 0.60 -6.43 3.66
CA HIS A 106 -0.72 -7.07 3.67
C HIS A 106 -1.22 -7.20 5.10
N ILE A 107 -2.48 -6.86 5.33
CA ILE A 107 -3.14 -6.97 6.63
C ILE A 107 -4.62 -7.24 6.47
N GLU A 108 -5.13 -8.27 7.14
CA GLU A 108 -6.56 -8.53 7.22
C GLU A 108 -7.12 -8.03 8.55
N TRP A 109 -8.29 -7.40 8.49
CA TRP A 109 -8.99 -6.87 9.67
C TRP A 109 -10.49 -7.13 9.61
N MET A 110 -11.13 -7.20 10.76
CA MET A 110 -12.56 -7.44 10.90
C MET A 110 -13.10 -6.64 12.08
N ILE A 111 -14.25 -6.03 11.87
CA ILE A 111 -15.02 -5.38 12.91
C ILE A 111 -16.16 -6.33 13.26
N PRO A 112 -16.33 -6.73 14.54
CA PRO A 112 -17.47 -7.53 14.95
C PRO A 112 -18.77 -6.77 14.78
N VAL A 113 -19.88 -7.48 14.84
CA VAL A 113 -21.20 -6.83 14.87
C VAL A 113 -21.29 -5.95 16.11
N LEU A 114 -21.47 -4.67 15.91
CA LEU A 114 -21.53 -3.68 16.99
C LEU A 114 -22.98 -3.28 17.27
N PRO A 115 -23.26 -2.82 18.50
CA PRO A 115 -24.56 -2.27 18.85
C PRO A 115 -24.96 -1.10 17.92
N PRO A 116 -26.24 -0.95 17.58
CA PRO A 116 -26.71 0.04 16.60
C PRO A 116 -26.52 1.49 17.02
N GLU A 117 -26.30 1.76 18.31
CA GLU A 117 -25.96 3.06 18.85
C GLU A 117 -24.54 3.52 18.50
N ARG A 118 -23.63 2.59 18.20
CA ARG A 118 -22.28 2.89 17.71
C ARG A 118 -22.35 3.44 16.29
N LYS A 119 -22.00 4.72 16.10
CA LYS A 119 -22.13 5.44 14.83
C LYS A 119 -20.91 6.32 14.54
N GLY A 120 -20.78 6.72 13.28
CA GLY A 120 -19.71 7.61 12.86
C GLY A 120 -18.32 7.03 13.22
N GLN A 121 -17.49 7.83 13.84
CA GLN A 121 -16.14 7.44 14.24
C GLN A 121 -16.06 6.53 15.47
N ASP A 122 -17.18 6.24 16.13
CA ASP A 122 -17.21 5.29 17.26
C ASP A 122 -17.58 3.86 16.80
N ARG A 123 -17.71 3.61 15.50
CA ARG A 123 -18.12 2.32 14.95
C ARG A 123 -16.92 1.53 14.39
N GLY A 124 -16.26 0.74 15.25
CA GLY A 124 -15.14 -0.12 14.83
C GLY A 124 -13.88 0.65 14.46
N ASN A 125 -13.60 1.73 15.17
CA ASN A 125 -12.47 2.59 14.90
C ASN A 125 -11.13 1.93 15.29
N SER A 126 -10.18 1.99 14.39
CA SER A 126 -8.78 1.65 14.55
C SER A 126 -7.98 2.31 13.42
N GLY A 127 -6.68 2.04 13.33
CA GLY A 127 -5.81 2.55 12.26
C GLY A 127 -4.58 1.69 12.06
N VAL A 128 -4.12 1.62 10.82
CA VAL A 128 -2.84 1.01 10.43
C VAL A 128 -1.88 2.14 10.10
N PHE A 129 -0.84 2.30 10.92
CA PHE A 129 0.13 3.37 10.76
C PHE A 129 1.44 2.87 10.17
N LEU A 130 1.81 3.40 9.01
CA LEU A 130 3.12 3.20 8.40
C LEU A 130 4.14 4.09 9.14
N GLN A 131 5.28 3.51 9.51
CA GLN A 131 6.33 4.15 10.31
C GLN A 131 5.84 4.75 11.66
N GLY A 132 4.68 4.27 12.17
CA GLY A 132 4.04 4.81 13.37
C GLY A 132 3.45 6.23 13.20
N LEU A 133 3.44 6.77 11.98
CA LEU A 133 3.14 8.18 11.70
C LEU A 133 1.99 8.39 10.70
N TYR A 134 1.83 7.54 9.70
CA TYR A 134 0.97 7.77 8.55
C TYR A 134 -0.17 6.76 8.53
N GLU A 135 -1.37 7.21 8.85
CA GLU A 135 -2.53 6.37 9.10
C GLU A 135 -3.33 6.04 7.83
N VAL A 136 -3.56 4.75 7.63
CA VAL A 136 -4.65 4.23 6.83
C VAL A 136 -5.78 3.86 7.79
N GLN A 137 -6.90 4.56 7.69
CA GLN A 137 -8.03 4.42 8.62
C GLN A 137 -8.68 3.05 8.55
N VAL A 138 -9.01 2.49 9.71
CA VAL A 138 -9.89 1.34 9.90
C VAL A 138 -11.17 1.79 10.59
N LEU A 139 -12.32 1.52 9.98
CA LEU A 139 -13.64 1.92 10.48
C LEU A 139 -14.71 1.04 9.82
N ASP A 140 -15.83 0.77 10.48
CA ASP A 140 -16.99 0.25 9.79
C ASP A 140 -17.72 1.40 9.07
N THR A 141 -17.57 1.43 7.74
CA THR A 141 -18.15 2.47 6.87
C THR A 141 -19.12 1.89 5.82
N TYR A 142 -19.55 0.63 5.97
CA TYR A 142 -20.45 0.00 5.01
C TYR A 142 -21.78 0.76 4.92
N ASP A 143 -22.47 0.92 6.06
CA ASP A 143 -23.71 1.71 6.19
C ASP A 143 -23.61 2.67 7.39
N ASN A 144 -22.52 3.46 7.45
CA ASN A 144 -22.21 4.31 8.59
C ASN A 144 -21.78 5.71 8.12
N PRO A 145 -22.69 6.68 8.06
CA PRO A 145 -22.35 8.05 7.70
C PRO A 145 -21.29 8.66 8.63
N THR A 146 -20.22 9.15 8.03
CA THR A 146 -19.15 9.87 8.71
C THR A 146 -18.47 10.85 7.76
N TYR A 147 -17.52 11.66 8.24
CA TYR A 147 -16.74 12.51 7.34
C TYR A 147 -15.84 11.64 6.42
N VAL A 148 -15.89 11.95 5.13
CA VAL A 148 -15.36 11.08 4.07
C VAL A 148 -13.85 10.86 4.11
N ASN A 149 -13.08 11.82 4.62
CA ASN A 149 -11.63 11.70 4.83
C ASN A 149 -11.25 11.01 6.16
N GLY A 150 -12.22 10.40 6.85
CA GLY A 150 -12.06 9.51 8.00
C GLY A 150 -12.78 8.17 7.82
N MET A 151 -13.17 7.82 6.58
CA MET A 151 -13.70 6.51 6.22
C MET A 151 -12.60 5.45 6.18
N ALA A 152 -12.99 4.17 6.20
CA ALA A 152 -12.06 3.06 5.98
C ALA A 152 -11.22 3.28 4.71
N GLY A 153 -9.90 3.17 4.83
CA GLY A 153 -8.95 3.39 3.72
C GLY A 153 -8.64 4.85 3.39
N ALA A 154 -9.21 5.81 4.12
CA ALA A 154 -8.73 7.19 4.04
C ALA A 154 -7.28 7.26 4.54
N ILE A 155 -6.44 8.10 3.91
CA ILE A 155 -5.26 8.62 4.58
C ILE A 155 -5.81 9.70 5.51
N TYR A 156 -5.89 9.35 6.80
CA TYR A 156 -6.76 10.02 7.76
C TYR A 156 -6.61 11.54 7.72
N LYS A 157 -7.75 12.22 7.47
CA LYS A 157 -7.90 13.68 7.28
C LYS A 157 -7.07 14.31 6.15
N GLN A 158 -6.42 13.49 5.30
CA GLN A 158 -5.59 13.98 4.19
C GLN A 158 -6.15 13.60 2.82
N SER A 159 -6.72 12.38 2.67
CA SER A 159 -7.26 11.88 1.41
C SER A 159 -8.52 11.06 1.64
N VAL A 160 -9.48 11.22 0.73
CA VAL A 160 -10.71 10.42 0.67
C VAL A 160 -10.45 9.16 -0.15
N PRO A 161 -10.95 7.98 0.22
CA PRO A 161 -10.90 6.79 -0.63
C PRO A 161 -11.63 7.03 -1.96
N LEU A 162 -11.11 6.49 -3.06
CA LEU A 162 -11.74 6.61 -4.39
C LEU A 162 -13.14 6.00 -4.43
N VAL A 163 -13.36 4.91 -3.68
CA VAL A 163 -14.63 4.22 -3.50
C VAL A 163 -14.71 3.60 -2.11
N ASN A 164 -15.91 3.33 -1.61
CA ASN A 164 -16.14 2.50 -0.42
C ASN A 164 -16.24 1.03 -0.85
N ALA A 165 -15.16 0.28 -0.71
CA ALA A 165 -15.06 -1.13 -1.10
C ALA A 165 -15.19 -2.09 0.11
N GLN A 166 -15.72 -1.61 1.24
CA GLN A 166 -15.89 -2.40 2.45
C GLN A 166 -17.05 -3.39 2.32
N LYS A 167 -16.86 -4.61 2.81
CA LYS A 167 -17.92 -5.59 3.03
C LYS A 167 -18.61 -5.31 4.38
N PRO A 168 -19.89 -5.70 4.56
CA PRO A 168 -20.59 -5.48 5.84
C PRO A 168 -19.94 -6.28 6.98
N ALA A 169 -19.98 -5.72 8.20
CA ALA A 169 -19.55 -6.44 9.41
C ALA A 169 -20.45 -7.70 9.62
N PRO A 170 -19.86 -8.83 10.11
CA PRO A 170 -18.49 -9.04 10.57
C PRO A 170 -17.56 -9.64 9.49
N ALA A 171 -17.69 -9.28 8.24
CA ALA A 171 -16.83 -9.83 7.19
C ALA A 171 -15.38 -9.36 7.33
N TRP A 172 -14.43 -10.25 7.01
CA TRP A 172 -13.02 -9.92 6.89
C TRP A 172 -12.75 -9.00 5.70
N GLN A 173 -11.98 -7.96 5.94
CA GLN A 173 -11.45 -7.02 4.99
C GLN A 173 -9.97 -7.27 4.81
N SER A 174 -9.40 -6.93 3.64
CA SER A 174 -7.95 -6.90 3.44
C SER A 174 -7.50 -5.53 2.97
N TYR A 175 -6.39 -5.02 3.53
CA TYR A 175 -5.59 -3.98 2.92
C TYR A 175 -4.34 -4.59 2.29
N ASP A 176 -4.10 -4.24 1.02
CA ASP A 176 -2.82 -4.40 0.35
C ASP A 176 -2.26 -3.00 0.09
N ILE A 177 -1.13 -2.70 0.71
CA ILE A 177 -0.54 -1.36 0.77
C ILE A 177 0.84 -1.39 0.12
N VAL A 178 1.09 -0.51 -0.84
CA VAL A 178 2.43 -0.17 -1.31
C VAL A 178 2.78 1.21 -0.77
N TYR A 179 3.87 1.27 -0.01
CA TYR A 179 4.30 2.47 0.67
C TYR A 179 5.75 2.81 0.35
N TYR A 180 5.98 4.07 0.01
CA TYR A 180 7.30 4.67 -0.11
C TYR A 180 7.47 5.72 0.98
N ALA A 181 8.49 5.54 1.82
CA ALA A 181 8.82 6.44 2.91
C ALA A 181 9.27 7.82 2.40
N PRO A 182 9.09 8.89 3.17
CA PRO A 182 9.58 10.21 2.79
C PRO A 182 11.11 10.23 2.75
N ARG A 183 11.65 11.11 1.91
CA ARG A 183 13.09 11.36 1.83
C ARG A 183 13.37 12.76 2.34
N PHE A 184 14.47 12.92 3.06
CA PHE A 184 14.89 14.19 3.62
C PHE A 184 16.32 14.51 3.18
N TYR A 185 16.60 15.80 2.99
CA TYR A 185 17.95 16.29 2.84
C TYR A 185 18.70 16.23 4.17
N ASN A 186 20.02 16.42 4.13
CA ASN A 186 20.88 16.37 5.34
C ASN A 186 20.54 17.47 6.36
N ASP A 187 19.95 18.56 5.91
CA ASP A 187 19.46 19.66 6.77
C ASP A 187 18.11 19.40 7.42
N GLY A 188 17.49 18.24 7.12
CA GLY A 188 16.18 17.83 7.65
C GLY A 188 15.00 18.36 6.84
N THR A 189 15.21 19.11 5.78
CA THR A 189 14.11 19.53 4.89
C THR A 189 13.61 18.37 4.04
N LEU A 190 12.32 18.40 3.68
CA LEU A 190 11.70 17.36 2.86
C LEU A 190 12.24 17.38 1.43
N ALA A 191 12.80 16.26 0.97
CA ALA A 191 13.20 16.06 -0.42
C ALA A 191 12.06 15.47 -1.25
N GLU A 192 11.42 14.39 -0.72
CA GLU A 192 10.28 13.74 -1.35
C GLU A 192 9.25 13.34 -0.29
N PRO A 193 7.95 13.61 -0.52
CA PRO A 193 6.91 13.18 0.40
C PRO A 193 6.73 11.65 0.36
N ALA A 194 6.26 11.07 1.46
CA ALA A 194 5.80 9.69 1.46
C ALA A 194 4.69 9.49 0.42
N ARG A 195 4.68 8.32 -0.23
CA ARG A 195 3.66 7.95 -1.21
C ARG A 195 3.00 6.64 -0.84
N ILE A 196 1.70 6.56 -1.07
CA ILE A 196 0.94 5.38 -0.70
C ILE A 196 -0.08 5.00 -1.77
N THR A 197 -0.15 3.70 -2.04
CA THR A 197 -1.21 3.08 -2.83
C THR A 197 -1.87 2.03 -1.94
N VAL A 198 -3.20 2.04 -1.87
CA VAL A 198 -3.96 1.12 -1.02
C VAL A 198 -5.06 0.45 -1.83
N PHE A 199 -5.13 -0.88 -1.71
CA PHE A 199 -6.27 -1.67 -2.14
C PHE A 199 -7.05 -2.15 -0.92
N LEU A 200 -8.37 -2.01 -0.96
CA LEU A 200 -9.30 -2.60 0.00
C LEU A 200 -10.06 -3.73 -0.71
N ASN A 201 -9.92 -4.96 -0.22
CA ASN A 201 -10.55 -6.13 -0.83
C ASN A 201 -10.22 -6.31 -2.32
N GLY A 202 -8.99 -5.96 -2.72
CA GLY A 202 -8.53 -6.00 -4.10
C GLY A 202 -8.96 -4.82 -4.98
N ILE A 203 -9.70 -3.84 -4.44
CA ILE A 203 -10.16 -2.64 -5.15
C ILE A 203 -9.27 -1.46 -4.80
N LEU A 204 -8.74 -0.76 -5.80
CA LEU A 204 -7.90 0.43 -5.62
C LEU A 204 -8.70 1.56 -4.96
N ILE A 205 -8.25 2.01 -3.78
CA ILE A 205 -8.91 3.08 -3.02
C ILE A 205 -8.00 4.31 -2.78
N GLN A 206 -6.67 4.13 -2.83
CA GLN A 206 -5.70 5.22 -2.85
C GLN A 206 -4.69 4.94 -3.95
N ASN A 207 -4.45 5.88 -4.86
CA ASN A 207 -3.55 5.71 -6.00
C ASN A 207 -2.35 6.66 -5.91
N ASN A 208 -1.20 6.15 -5.48
CA ASN A 208 0.07 6.91 -5.40
C ASN A 208 -0.10 8.29 -4.73
N PHE A 209 -0.91 8.34 -3.67
CA PHE A 209 -1.20 9.59 -2.97
C PHE A 209 0.06 10.10 -2.26
N ALA A 210 0.43 11.35 -2.49
CA ALA A 210 1.50 12.03 -1.78
C ALA A 210 0.98 12.49 -0.41
N ILE A 211 1.41 11.79 0.65
CA ILE A 211 1.05 12.11 2.02
C ILE A 211 1.61 13.49 2.38
N LYS A 212 0.86 14.28 3.14
CA LYS A 212 1.23 15.67 3.46
C LYS A 212 2.07 15.82 4.74
N GLY A 213 2.24 14.72 5.49
CA GLY A 213 2.95 14.66 6.77
C GLY A 213 2.29 13.66 7.72
N PRO A 214 2.80 13.49 8.94
CA PRO A 214 2.20 12.62 9.96
C PRO A 214 0.72 12.90 10.18
N THR A 215 -0.02 11.84 10.50
CA THR A 215 -1.43 11.94 10.86
C THR A 215 -1.59 12.69 12.18
N ASP A 216 -2.49 13.68 12.21
CA ASP A 216 -2.91 14.38 13.39
C ASP A 216 -4.42 14.61 13.38
N TYR A 217 -5.04 14.53 14.56
CA TYR A 217 -6.49 14.72 14.69
C TYR A 217 -6.92 16.18 14.52
N ARG A 218 -6.10 17.15 14.91
CA ARG A 218 -6.44 18.58 14.98
C ARG A 218 -5.51 19.49 14.21
N MET A 219 -4.25 19.08 14.00
CA MET A 219 -3.23 19.89 13.38
C MET A 219 -3.16 19.64 11.86
N LEU A 220 -2.71 20.63 11.12
CA LEU A 220 -2.32 20.40 9.73
C LEU A 220 -1.05 19.54 9.71
N PRO A 221 -0.99 18.53 8.82
CA PRO A 221 0.18 17.68 8.71
C PRO A 221 1.41 18.49 8.28
N ALA A 222 2.53 18.24 8.94
CA ALA A 222 3.82 18.86 8.59
C ALA A 222 4.95 17.84 8.81
N TYR A 223 5.82 17.71 7.82
CA TYR A 223 6.95 16.79 7.91
C TYR A 223 8.00 17.27 8.91
N LYS A 224 8.54 16.32 9.66
CA LYS A 224 9.77 16.42 10.43
C LYS A 224 10.62 15.23 10.03
N ALA A 225 11.91 15.44 9.78
CA ALA A 225 12.83 14.38 9.39
C ALA A 225 12.85 13.22 10.39
N HIS A 226 12.73 12.01 9.86
CA HIS A 226 12.78 10.75 10.60
C HIS A 226 13.34 9.63 9.71
N GLY A 227 13.73 8.52 10.30
CA GLY A 227 14.13 7.30 9.60
C GLY A 227 13.01 6.27 9.54
N ASP A 228 13.40 4.99 9.36
CA ASP A 228 12.48 3.86 9.44
C ASP A 228 11.71 3.84 10.76
N GLY A 229 10.45 3.45 10.70
CA GLY A 229 9.57 3.35 11.85
C GLY A 229 8.76 2.06 11.87
N PRO A 230 8.05 1.78 12.99
CA PRO A 230 7.25 0.56 13.13
C PRO A 230 5.98 0.59 12.29
N ILE A 231 5.37 -0.56 12.07
CA ILE A 231 3.96 -0.65 11.76
C ILE A 231 3.21 -0.60 13.09
N MET A 232 2.31 0.38 13.26
CA MET A 232 1.54 0.53 14.49
C MET A 232 0.05 0.26 14.23
N LEU A 233 -0.60 -0.42 15.17
CA LEU A 233 -2.04 -0.63 15.20
C LEU A 233 -2.66 0.17 16.35
N GLN A 234 -3.71 0.93 16.00
CA GLN A 234 -4.38 1.79 16.96
C GLN A 234 -5.44 1.03 17.76
N ALA A 235 -5.39 1.15 19.08
CA ALA A 235 -6.50 0.82 19.97
C ALA A 235 -7.41 2.05 20.11
N HIS A 236 -8.72 1.85 19.92
CA HIS A 236 -9.70 2.93 20.03
C HIS A 236 -10.97 2.50 20.78
N ASN A 237 -10.83 1.64 21.79
CA ASN A 237 -11.95 1.07 22.57
C ASN A 237 -13.00 0.31 21.70
N ASN A 238 -12.56 -0.22 20.58
CA ASN A 238 -13.33 -1.07 19.68
C ASN A 238 -12.59 -2.39 19.53
N ALA A 239 -13.27 -3.51 19.66
CA ALA A 239 -12.68 -4.83 19.52
C ALA A 239 -12.45 -5.17 18.04
N VAL A 240 -11.50 -4.46 17.39
CA VAL A 240 -11.10 -4.76 16.02
C VAL A 240 -10.19 -5.97 16.03
N HIS A 241 -10.46 -6.92 15.14
CA HIS A 241 -9.69 -8.14 14.97
C HIS A 241 -8.74 -8.00 13.79
N TYR A 242 -7.54 -8.57 13.92
CA TYR A 242 -6.52 -8.60 12.88
C TYR A 242 -5.96 -10.00 12.70
N ARG A 243 -5.59 -10.36 11.47
CA ARG A 243 -4.90 -11.61 11.16
C ARG A 243 -4.08 -11.49 9.89
N ASN A 244 -3.28 -12.49 9.55
CA ASN A 244 -2.53 -12.61 8.31
C ASN A 244 -1.80 -11.30 7.97
N ILE A 245 -0.88 -10.89 8.87
CA ILE A 245 -0.13 -9.65 8.71
C ILE A 245 1.29 -10.00 8.26
N TRP A 246 1.67 -9.54 7.08
CA TRP A 246 3.01 -9.71 6.55
C TRP A 246 3.48 -8.50 5.75
N ILE A 247 4.79 -8.34 5.66
CA ILE A 247 5.43 -7.20 5.01
C ILE A 247 6.62 -7.67 4.16
N ARG A 248 6.85 -7.00 3.04
CA ARG A 248 8.06 -7.09 2.22
C ARG A 248 8.73 -5.72 2.18
N LYS A 249 10.06 -5.69 2.29
CA LYS A 249 10.86 -4.48 2.02
C LYS A 249 10.98 -4.30 0.50
N LEU A 250 10.92 -3.05 0.04
CA LEU A 250 11.09 -2.66 -1.36
C LEU A 250 12.45 -2.00 -1.59
#